data_901aec6718189f889f85be049e36957c
#
_entry.id   901aec6718189f889f85be049e36957c
#
_cell.length_a   1.000
_cell.length_b   1.000
_cell.length_c   1.000
_cell.angle_alpha   90.00
_cell.angle_beta   90.00
_cell.angle_gamma   90.00
#
_symmetry.space_group_name_H-M   'P 1'
#
loop_
_entity.id
_entity.type
_entity.pdbx_description
1 polymer ?
#
loop_
_entity_poly.entity_id
_entity_poly.type
_entity_poly.pdbx_seq_one_letter_code
_entity_poly.pdbx_strand_id
1 'polypeptide(L)'
;MTETATRLNDVDIAAVGQLIEAIQDDAAKAQTTWAAHVQWNGSFASAARIRDFSPVPSDEPAALGGGDTAPNPVEQLLGALGNCLAVGYAANATVAGIELKDLRVDLKGDVDLHVFLGLAEGHAGFGSITARVTIDSDAPRERLDELHAKVTASSPVGHTLATAVPVEIVLN
;
A
#
# COMPACT_ATOMS: atom_id res chain seq x y z
N MET A 1 26.50 28.36 1.04
CA MET A 1 25.10 28.07 0.74
C MET A 1 25.14 26.93 -0.28
N THR A 2 25.02 25.69 0.16
CA THR A 2 24.97 24.52 -0.71
C THR A 2 23.61 24.51 -1.36
N GLU A 3 23.58 24.74 -2.67
CA GLU A 3 22.41 24.57 -3.52
C GLU A 3 21.98 23.12 -3.43
N THR A 4 20.88 22.85 -2.73
CA THR A 4 20.27 21.53 -2.66
C THR A 4 19.76 21.25 -4.06
N ALA A 5 20.44 20.39 -4.82
CA ALA A 5 19.96 19.94 -6.11
C ALA A 5 18.53 19.44 -5.92
N THR A 6 17.58 20.04 -6.64
CA THR A 6 16.17 19.67 -6.60
C THR A 6 16.06 18.23 -7.09
N ARG A 7 15.70 17.32 -6.18
CA ARG A 7 15.50 15.91 -6.52
C ARG A 7 14.22 15.78 -7.33
N LEU A 8 14.26 15.10 -8.46
CA LEU A 8 13.06 14.82 -9.24
C LEU A 8 12.04 14.07 -8.38
N ASN A 9 10.80 14.56 -8.31
CA ASN A 9 9.72 14.03 -7.48
C ASN A 9 10.08 13.90 -5.98
N ASP A 10 11.09 14.63 -5.51
CA ASP A 10 11.65 14.57 -4.15
C ASP A 10 12.15 13.17 -3.69
N VAL A 11 12.31 12.23 -4.62
CA VAL A 11 12.77 10.86 -4.34
C VAL A 11 14.28 10.79 -4.25
N ASP A 12 14.82 10.16 -3.19
CA ASP A 12 16.23 9.84 -3.05
C ASP A 12 16.59 8.56 -3.82
N ILE A 13 16.77 8.71 -5.12
CA ILE A 13 17.09 7.56 -5.98
C ILE A 13 18.50 7.03 -5.74
N ALA A 14 19.41 7.83 -5.18
CA ALA A 14 20.75 7.39 -4.84
C ALA A 14 20.72 6.36 -3.70
N ALA A 15 19.87 6.55 -2.69
CA ALA A 15 19.69 5.56 -1.62
C ALA A 15 19.14 4.23 -2.16
N VAL A 16 18.23 4.28 -3.13
CA VAL A 16 17.72 3.06 -3.80
C VAL A 16 18.84 2.38 -4.60
N GLY A 17 19.69 3.13 -5.31
CA GLY A 17 20.85 2.61 -6.03
C GLY A 17 21.82 1.87 -5.10
N GLN A 18 22.17 2.47 -3.96
CA GLN A 18 23.03 1.85 -2.95
C GLN A 18 22.45 0.54 -2.41
N LEU A 19 21.14 0.48 -2.20
CA LEU A 19 20.48 -0.76 -1.79
C LEU A 19 20.57 -1.84 -2.87
N ILE A 20 20.38 -1.47 -4.13
CA ILE A 20 20.51 -2.40 -5.27
C ILE A 20 21.93 -2.96 -5.32
N GLU A 21 22.95 -2.13 -5.25
CA GLU A 21 24.35 -2.56 -5.22
C GLU A 21 24.62 -3.52 -4.03
N ALA A 22 24.14 -3.15 -2.84
CA ALA A 22 24.30 -4.00 -1.67
C ALA A 22 23.64 -5.38 -1.79
N ILE A 23 22.48 -5.46 -2.48
CA ILE A 23 21.78 -6.73 -2.77
C ILE A 23 22.53 -7.53 -3.84
N GLN A 24 23.11 -6.88 -4.86
CA GLN A 24 23.93 -7.53 -5.87
C GLN A 24 25.20 -8.15 -5.27
N ASP A 25 25.80 -7.48 -4.29
CA ASP A 25 26.96 -7.96 -3.58
C ASP A 25 26.63 -9.10 -2.59
N ASP A 26 25.44 -9.04 -1.99
CA ASP A 26 24.97 -10.02 -1.00
C ASP A 26 23.45 -10.22 -1.13
N ALA A 27 23.06 -11.30 -1.82
CA ALA A 27 21.66 -11.63 -2.09
C ALA A 27 20.80 -11.82 -0.82
N ALA A 28 21.42 -12.12 0.35
CA ALA A 28 20.69 -12.27 1.61
C ALA A 28 20.06 -10.94 2.07
N LYS A 29 20.62 -9.81 1.67
CA LYS A 29 20.08 -8.48 1.97
C LYS A 29 18.73 -8.18 1.28
N ALA A 30 18.35 -8.96 0.28
CA ALA A 30 17.04 -8.87 -0.35
C ALA A 30 15.92 -9.46 0.54
N GLN A 31 16.25 -10.32 1.49
CA GLN A 31 15.27 -10.94 2.39
C GLN A 31 14.99 -10.02 3.57
N THR A 32 13.77 -9.50 3.65
CA THR A 32 13.36 -8.55 4.69
C THR A 32 12.13 -9.06 5.44
N THR A 33 12.08 -8.82 6.75
CA THR A 33 10.90 -9.14 7.58
C THR A 33 10.25 -7.85 8.06
N TRP A 34 8.95 -7.77 7.91
CA TRP A 34 8.14 -6.64 8.33
C TRP A 34 7.15 -7.08 9.39
N ALA A 35 6.90 -6.24 10.39
CA ALA A 35 6.05 -6.58 11.53
C ALA A 35 5.11 -5.43 11.91
N ALA A 36 3.95 -5.80 12.43
CA ALA A 36 3.03 -4.91 13.11
C ALA A 36 2.53 -5.59 14.39
N HIS A 37 2.23 -4.79 15.41
CA HIS A 37 1.63 -5.25 16.66
C HIS A 37 0.29 -4.55 16.84
N VAL A 38 -0.79 -5.31 16.95
CA VAL A 38 -2.14 -4.76 17.12
C VAL A 38 -2.60 -4.97 18.55
N GLN A 39 -3.08 -3.90 19.17
CA GLN A 39 -3.68 -3.92 20.51
C GLN A 39 -5.16 -3.59 20.40
N TRP A 40 -6.01 -4.47 20.94
CA TRP A 40 -7.44 -4.18 21.12
C TRP A 40 -7.64 -3.17 22.26
N ASN A 41 -8.52 -2.18 22.07
CA ASN A 41 -8.77 -1.08 22.99
C ASN A 41 -10.21 -1.04 23.52
N GLY A 42 -10.94 -2.11 23.36
CA GLY A 42 -12.35 -2.20 23.76
C GLY A 42 -13.30 -1.98 22.57
N SER A 43 -14.55 -2.47 22.68
CA SER A 43 -15.53 -2.45 21.57
C SER A 43 -14.90 -3.01 20.28
N PHE A 44 -15.03 -2.32 19.15
CA PHE A 44 -14.36 -2.63 17.90
C PHE A 44 -13.07 -1.82 17.67
N ALA A 45 -12.68 -0.99 18.65
CA ALA A 45 -11.49 -0.15 18.53
C ALA A 45 -10.21 -0.94 18.75
N SER A 46 -9.22 -0.71 17.91
CA SER A 46 -7.87 -1.24 18.02
C SER A 46 -6.83 -0.22 17.51
N ALA A 47 -5.55 -0.52 17.70
CA ALA A 47 -4.49 0.30 17.11
C ALA A 47 -3.30 -0.56 16.71
N ALA A 48 -2.79 -0.37 15.50
CA ALA A 48 -1.60 -1.02 14.98
C ALA A 48 -0.35 -0.16 15.26
N ARG A 49 0.62 -0.72 15.96
CA ARG A 49 1.95 -0.14 16.16
C ARG A 49 2.91 -0.72 15.11
N ILE A 50 3.50 0.14 14.32
CA ILE A 50 4.46 -0.21 13.27
C ILE A 50 5.73 0.57 13.53
N ARG A 51 6.82 -0.13 13.86
CA ARG A 51 8.10 0.48 14.30
C ARG A 51 7.86 1.51 15.42
N ASP A 52 8.51 2.67 15.35
CA ASP A 52 8.41 3.76 16.34
C ASP A 52 7.44 4.89 15.92
N PHE A 53 6.58 4.63 14.90
CA PHE A 53 5.57 5.59 14.50
C PHE A 53 4.40 5.65 15.49
N SER A 54 3.65 6.74 15.44
CA SER A 54 2.37 6.84 16.15
C SER A 54 1.45 5.69 15.75
N PRO A 55 0.75 5.06 16.72
CA PRO A 55 -0.17 3.98 16.41
C PRO A 55 -1.23 4.39 15.40
N VAL A 56 -1.53 3.51 14.45
CA VAL A 56 -2.59 3.69 13.45
C VAL A 56 -3.89 3.15 14.07
N PRO A 57 -4.87 4.00 14.38
CA PRO A 57 -6.13 3.56 14.96
C PRO A 57 -7.02 2.87 13.94
N SER A 58 -7.91 2.00 14.42
CA SER A 58 -8.95 1.34 13.65
C SER A 58 -10.22 1.20 14.49
N ASP A 59 -11.39 1.36 13.87
CA ASP A 59 -12.70 1.14 14.47
C ASP A 59 -13.67 0.68 13.37
N GLU A 60 -14.85 0.23 13.74
CA GLU A 60 -15.90 -0.08 12.77
C GLU A 60 -16.92 1.05 12.67
N PRO A 61 -17.59 1.20 11.51
CA PRO A 61 -18.70 2.13 11.36
C PRO A 61 -19.84 1.83 12.34
N ALA A 62 -20.60 2.85 12.71
CA ALA A 62 -21.71 2.73 13.63
C ALA A 62 -22.76 1.69 13.17
N ALA A 63 -22.98 1.54 11.86
CA ALA A 63 -23.87 0.54 11.28
C ALA A 63 -23.42 -0.91 11.54
N LEU A 64 -22.12 -1.13 11.81
CA LEU A 64 -21.54 -2.42 12.19
C LEU A 64 -21.31 -2.53 13.72
N GLY A 65 -21.79 -1.57 14.50
CA GLY A 65 -21.69 -1.58 15.96
C GLY A 65 -20.44 -0.91 16.52
N GLY A 66 -19.63 -0.27 15.69
CA GLY A 66 -18.46 0.50 16.11
C GLY A 66 -18.77 1.93 16.53
N GLY A 67 -17.72 2.66 16.90
CA GLY A 67 -17.80 4.07 17.28
C GLY A 67 -17.52 5.04 16.12
N ASP A 68 -17.13 4.52 14.94
CA ASP A 68 -16.76 5.31 13.75
C ASP A 68 -15.68 6.37 14.05
N THR A 69 -14.71 6.02 14.90
CA THR A 69 -13.66 6.94 15.36
C THR A 69 -12.39 6.90 14.51
N ALA A 70 -12.28 5.91 13.62
CA ALA A 70 -11.14 5.71 12.73
C ALA A 70 -11.54 4.84 11.53
N PRO A 71 -10.73 4.85 10.44
CA PRO A 71 -10.96 3.95 9.31
C PRO A 71 -10.97 2.47 9.76
N ASN A 72 -11.86 1.68 9.17
CA ASN A 72 -11.94 0.27 9.50
C ASN A 72 -10.81 -0.56 8.81
N PRO A 73 -10.62 -1.84 9.19
CA PRO A 73 -9.52 -2.64 8.66
C PRO A 73 -9.55 -2.81 7.13
N VAL A 74 -10.74 -2.94 6.51
CA VAL A 74 -10.83 -3.12 5.06
C VAL A 74 -10.54 -1.81 4.30
N GLU A 75 -10.91 -0.65 4.86
CA GLU A 75 -10.53 0.66 4.32
C GLU A 75 -9.02 0.89 4.43
N GLN A 76 -8.41 0.49 5.55
CA GLN A 76 -6.95 0.56 5.72
C GLN A 76 -6.21 -0.34 4.72
N LEU A 77 -6.77 -1.51 4.37
CA LEU A 77 -6.21 -2.38 3.34
C LEU A 77 -6.22 -1.71 1.96
N LEU A 78 -7.32 -1.03 1.59
CA LEU A 78 -7.38 -0.23 0.38
C LEU A 78 -6.36 0.92 0.42
N GLY A 79 -6.25 1.61 1.55
CA GLY A 79 -5.26 2.65 1.76
C GLY A 79 -3.82 2.15 1.62
N ALA A 80 -3.50 0.97 2.14
CA ALA A 80 -2.20 0.34 2.00
C ALA A 80 -1.86 0.04 0.53
N LEU A 81 -2.83 -0.45 -0.25
CA LEU A 81 -2.64 -0.66 -1.69
C LEU A 81 -2.39 0.67 -2.41
N GLY A 82 -3.18 1.71 -2.11
CA GLY A 82 -3.01 3.05 -2.69
C GLY A 82 -1.64 3.64 -2.41
N ASN A 83 -1.20 3.58 -1.16
CA ASN A 83 0.12 4.05 -0.75
C ASN A 83 1.25 3.28 -1.45
N CYS A 84 1.13 1.96 -1.58
CA CYS A 84 2.12 1.13 -2.28
C CYS A 84 2.21 1.50 -3.77
N LEU A 85 1.09 1.73 -4.44
CA LEU A 85 1.07 2.19 -5.83
C LEU A 85 1.69 3.58 -5.96
N ALA A 86 1.33 4.54 -5.10
CA ALA A 86 1.87 5.91 -5.14
C ALA A 86 3.40 5.91 -4.99
N VAL A 87 3.96 5.14 -4.03
CA VAL A 87 5.41 4.95 -3.89
C VAL A 87 6.02 4.34 -5.15
N GLY A 88 5.37 3.33 -5.74
CA GLY A 88 5.81 2.69 -6.98
C GLY A 88 5.88 3.67 -8.15
N TYR A 89 4.85 4.52 -8.33
CA TYR A 89 4.83 5.56 -9.35
C TYR A 89 5.92 6.60 -9.13
N ALA A 90 6.04 7.16 -7.91
CA ALA A 90 7.06 8.15 -7.60
C ALA A 90 8.48 7.64 -7.87
N ALA A 91 8.80 6.43 -7.42
CA ALA A 91 10.12 5.83 -7.61
C ALA A 91 10.41 5.56 -9.10
N ASN A 92 9.50 4.87 -9.81
CA ASN A 92 9.73 4.49 -11.21
C ASN A 92 9.67 5.69 -12.16
N ALA A 93 8.82 6.70 -11.90
CA ALA A 93 8.81 7.95 -12.64
C ALA A 93 10.16 8.68 -12.51
N THR A 94 10.71 8.75 -11.29
CA THR A 94 12.02 9.35 -11.03
C THR A 94 13.13 8.64 -11.78
N VAL A 95 13.18 7.30 -11.75
CA VAL A 95 14.14 6.50 -12.53
C VAL A 95 14.00 6.74 -14.02
N ALA A 96 12.76 6.89 -14.50
CA ALA A 96 12.47 7.15 -15.92
C ALA A 96 12.68 8.61 -16.32
N GLY A 97 13.02 9.54 -15.41
CA GLY A 97 13.13 10.96 -15.70
C GLY A 97 11.79 11.63 -16.01
N ILE A 98 10.70 11.11 -15.47
CA ILE A 98 9.34 11.65 -15.61
C ILE A 98 9.03 12.50 -14.39
N GLU A 99 8.73 13.78 -14.59
CA GLU A 99 8.22 14.66 -13.55
C GLU A 99 6.73 14.42 -13.32
N LEU A 100 6.35 14.19 -12.07
CA LEU A 100 4.97 14.08 -11.63
C LEU A 100 4.56 15.43 -11.02
N LYS A 101 3.60 16.11 -11.65
CA LYS A 101 3.00 17.36 -11.11
C LYS A 101 1.94 17.02 -10.07
N ASP A 102 1.18 15.95 -10.31
CA ASP A 102 0.22 15.38 -9.35
C ASP A 102 0.06 13.88 -9.61
N LEU A 103 -0.26 13.16 -8.54
CA LEU A 103 -0.54 11.72 -8.58
C LEU A 103 -1.64 11.40 -7.57
N ARG A 104 -2.75 10.85 -8.08
CA ARG A 104 -3.86 10.40 -7.24
C ARG A 104 -4.20 8.95 -7.55
N VAL A 105 -4.50 8.18 -6.50
CA VAL A 105 -4.96 6.79 -6.61
C VAL A 105 -6.28 6.68 -5.85
N ASP A 106 -7.39 6.50 -6.57
CA ASP A 106 -8.72 6.28 -6.02
C ASP A 106 -9.00 4.78 -6.03
N LEU A 107 -9.35 4.21 -4.87
CA LEU A 107 -9.62 2.78 -4.72
C LEU A 107 -11.04 2.54 -4.24
N LYS A 108 -11.61 1.46 -4.73
CA LYS A 108 -12.87 0.90 -4.22
C LYS A 108 -12.84 -0.61 -4.31
N GLY A 109 -13.56 -1.26 -3.39
CA GLY A 109 -13.80 -2.69 -3.40
C GLY A 109 -15.14 -2.99 -2.74
N ASP A 110 -15.75 -4.09 -3.12
CA ASP A 110 -17.05 -4.52 -2.62
C ASP A 110 -16.88 -5.76 -1.72
N VAL A 111 -17.48 -5.73 -0.51
CA VAL A 111 -17.50 -6.81 0.46
C VAL A 111 -18.95 -7.28 0.63
N ASP A 112 -19.17 -8.59 0.59
CA ASP A 112 -20.48 -9.16 0.90
C ASP A 112 -20.63 -9.35 2.41
N LEU A 113 -21.49 -8.55 3.02
CA LEU A 113 -21.75 -8.62 4.45
C LEU A 113 -22.48 -9.90 4.87
N HIS A 114 -23.17 -10.62 3.97
CA HIS A 114 -23.77 -11.92 4.32
C HIS A 114 -22.70 -12.92 4.77
N VAL A 115 -21.60 -12.99 4.03
CA VAL A 115 -20.47 -13.89 4.37
C VAL A 115 -19.71 -13.37 5.59
N PHE A 116 -19.42 -12.07 5.63
CA PHE A 116 -18.72 -11.45 6.76
C PHE A 116 -19.46 -11.67 8.10
N LEU A 117 -20.80 -11.55 8.11
CA LEU A 117 -21.65 -11.74 9.30
C LEU A 117 -22.02 -13.21 9.55
N GLY A 118 -21.52 -14.15 8.74
CA GLY A 118 -21.81 -15.58 8.89
C GLY A 118 -23.25 -15.99 8.51
N LEU A 119 -23.92 -15.19 7.70
CA LEU A 119 -25.28 -15.48 7.19
C LEU A 119 -25.27 -16.35 5.93
N ALA A 120 -24.12 -16.50 5.28
CA ALA A 120 -23.91 -17.33 4.12
C ALA A 120 -22.47 -17.89 4.10
N GLU A 121 -22.27 -19.00 3.40
CA GLU A 121 -20.93 -19.52 3.08
C GLU A 121 -20.35 -18.78 1.87
N GLY A 122 -19.01 -18.60 1.83
CA GLY A 122 -18.34 -17.95 0.71
C GLY A 122 -17.05 -17.26 1.07
N HIS A 123 -16.63 -16.32 0.23
CA HIS A 123 -15.44 -15.50 0.43
C HIS A 123 -15.80 -14.22 1.22
N ALA A 124 -15.26 -14.09 2.44
CA ALA A 124 -15.56 -12.96 3.33
C ALA A 124 -14.78 -11.66 2.99
N GLY A 125 -13.79 -11.72 2.09
CA GLY A 125 -13.00 -10.57 1.68
C GLY A 125 -13.62 -9.79 0.51
N PHE A 126 -12.85 -8.88 -0.05
CA PHE A 126 -13.27 -8.18 -1.27
C PHE A 126 -13.48 -9.15 -2.43
N GLY A 127 -14.62 -9.05 -3.09
CA GLY A 127 -14.90 -9.76 -4.34
C GLY A 127 -14.07 -9.21 -5.52
N SER A 128 -13.84 -7.90 -5.50
CA SER A 128 -12.91 -7.21 -6.43
C SER A 128 -12.43 -5.91 -5.82
N ILE A 129 -11.24 -5.46 -6.25
CA ILE A 129 -10.70 -4.14 -5.94
C ILE A 129 -10.34 -3.45 -7.25
N THR A 130 -10.79 -2.20 -7.41
CA THR A 130 -10.41 -1.33 -8.52
C THR A 130 -9.58 -0.17 -8.01
N ALA A 131 -8.38 0.03 -8.56
CA ALA A 131 -7.55 1.20 -8.34
C ALA A 131 -7.54 2.06 -9.62
N ARG A 132 -7.97 3.30 -9.51
CA ARG A 132 -7.93 4.29 -10.59
C ARG A 132 -6.80 5.26 -10.32
N VAL A 133 -5.82 5.29 -11.22
CA VAL A 133 -4.66 6.16 -11.12
C VAL A 133 -4.82 7.35 -12.05
N THR A 134 -4.63 8.55 -11.50
CA THR A 134 -4.61 9.81 -12.26
C THR A 134 -3.22 10.43 -12.09
N ILE A 135 -2.55 10.71 -13.21
CA ILE A 135 -1.21 11.30 -13.25
C ILE A 135 -1.30 12.61 -14.02
N ASP A 136 -0.82 13.69 -13.44
CA ASP A 136 -0.51 14.94 -14.12
C ASP A 136 1.00 15.02 -14.39
N SER A 137 1.37 15.06 -15.65
CA SER A 137 2.75 15.09 -16.13
C SER A 137 2.79 15.58 -17.58
N ASP A 138 3.89 16.22 -17.98
CA ASP A 138 4.13 16.59 -19.38
C ASP A 138 4.69 15.42 -20.23
N ALA A 139 4.87 14.24 -19.63
CA ALA A 139 5.36 13.06 -20.34
C ALA A 139 4.36 12.56 -21.38
N PRO A 140 4.81 12.08 -22.56
CA PRO A 140 3.94 11.45 -23.54
C PRO A 140 3.18 10.25 -22.98
N ARG A 141 1.98 10.00 -23.52
CA ARG A 141 1.10 8.91 -23.05
C ARG A 141 1.78 7.55 -23.06
N GLU A 142 2.55 7.24 -24.08
CA GLU A 142 3.28 5.98 -24.17
C GLU A 142 4.24 5.78 -22.98
N ARG A 143 4.93 6.85 -22.55
CA ARG A 143 5.83 6.81 -21.39
C ARG A 143 5.07 6.58 -20.08
N LEU A 144 3.86 7.13 -19.98
CA LEU A 144 3.00 6.91 -18.82
C LEU A 144 2.41 5.47 -18.80
N ASP A 145 2.12 4.90 -19.97
CA ASP A 145 1.65 3.52 -20.08
C ASP A 145 2.76 2.51 -19.72
N GLU A 146 4.02 2.75 -20.15
CA GLU A 146 5.19 1.97 -19.73
C GLU A 146 5.43 2.06 -18.21
N LEU A 147 5.35 3.27 -17.66
CA LEU A 147 5.43 3.50 -16.22
C LEU A 147 4.35 2.70 -15.46
N HIS A 148 3.10 2.78 -15.93
CA HIS A 148 1.97 2.06 -15.35
C HIS A 148 2.20 0.54 -15.36
N ALA A 149 2.61 -0.02 -16.49
CA ALA A 149 2.90 -1.45 -16.62
C ALA A 149 4.00 -1.89 -15.65
N LYS A 150 5.06 -1.09 -15.50
CA LYS A 150 6.16 -1.38 -14.58
C LYS A 150 5.73 -1.36 -13.11
N VAL A 151 4.96 -0.36 -12.70
CA VAL A 151 4.46 -0.23 -11.33
C VAL A 151 3.52 -1.37 -10.96
N THR A 152 2.56 -1.70 -11.84
CA THR A 152 1.61 -2.79 -11.59
C THR A 152 2.30 -4.15 -11.50
N ALA A 153 3.34 -4.38 -12.30
CA ALA A 153 4.13 -5.62 -12.29
C ALA A 153 5.01 -5.79 -11.05
N SER A 154 5.25 -4.73 -10.25
CA SER A 154 6.20 -4.77 -9.14
C SER A 154 5.64 -4.32 -7.78
N SER A 155 4.32 -4.07 -7.68
CA SER A 155 3.68 -3.64 -6.42
C SER A 155 3.61 -4.79 -5.41
N PRO A 156 4.33 -4.75 -4.27
CA PRO A 156 4.28 -5.84 -3.28
C PRO A 156 2.87 -6.05 -2.71
N VAL A 157 2.18 -4.96 -2.33
CA VAL A 157 0.80 -5.06 -1.79
C VAL A 157 -0.16 -5.51 -2.89
N GLY A 158 0.00 -5.01 -4.14
CA GLY A 158 -0.81 -5.44 -5.27
C GLY A 158 -0.68 -6.94 -5.53
N HIS A 159 0.54 -7.47 -5.56
CA HIS A 159 0.79 -8.91 -5.72
C HIS A 159 0.24 -9.73 -4.56
N THR A 160 0.40 -9.25 -3.31
CA THR A 160 -0.15 -9.92 -2.12
C THR A 160 -1.68 -10.05 -2.19
N LEU A 161 -2.38 -9.03 -2.69
CA LEU A 161 -3.84 -9.04 -2.82
C LEU A 161 -4.33 -9.84 -4.03
N ALA A 162 -3.56 -9.87 -5.12
CA ALA A 162 -3.93 -10.58 -6.35
C ALA A 162 -3.60 -12.08 -6.32
N THR A 163 -2.77 -12.52 -5.38
CA THR A 163 -2.29 -13.90 -5.29
C THR A 163 -2.54 -14.44 -3.89
N ALA A 164 -3.02 -15.67 -3.77
CA ALA A 164 -3.20 -16.31 -2.48
C ALA A 164 -1.86 -16.44 -1.74
N VAL A 165 -1.76 -15.80 -0.58
CA VAL A 165 -0.60 -15.86 0.32
C VAL A 165 -0.98 -16.74 1.51
N PRO A 166 -0.17 -17.72 1.94
CA PRO A 166 -0.44 -18.50 3.14
C PRO A 166 -0.51 -17.57 4.37
N VAL A 167 -1.61 -17.65 5.10
CA VAL A 167 -1.80 -16.94 6.38
C VAL A 167 -2.00 -17.97 7.47
N GLU A 168 -1.12 -17.99 8.46
CA GLU A 168 -1.23 -18.84 9.63
C GLU A 168 -1.69 -18.00 10.82
N ILE A 169 -2.75 -18.43 11.50
CA ILE A 169 -3.28 -17.78 12.70
C ILE A 169 -3.17 -18.78 13.84
N VAL A 170 -2.37 -18.45 14.86
CA VAL A 170 -2.06 -19.32 16.00
C VAL A 170 -2.59 -18.70 17.27
N LEU A 171 -3.32 -19.47 18.06
CA LEU A 171 -3.72 -19.12 19.42
C LEU A 171 -2.66 -19.64 20.42
N ASN A 172 -2.11 -18.75 21.25
CA ASN A 172 -1.13 -19.06 22.29
C ASN A 172 -1.81 -19.29 23.64
#